data_c73cb781fcc5b6dbfe049c08ecd89eac
#
_entry.id   c73cb781fcc5b6dbfe049c08ecd89eac
#
_cell.length_a   1.000
_cell.length_b   1.000
_cell.length_c   1.000
_cell.angle_alpha   90.00
_cell.angle_beta   90.00
_cell.angle_gamma   90.00
#
_symmetry.space_group_name_H-M   'P 1'
#
loop_
_entity.id
_entity.type
_entity.pdbx_description
1 polymer ?
#
loop_
_entity_poly.entity_id
_entity_poly.type
_entity_poly.pdbx_seq_one_letter_code
_entity_poly.pdbx_strand_id
1 'polypeptide(L)'
;WYRESAIMAGGLCRRFHTASPFYHDVKDPQAELLDPAVKGTLNVLKSCSKAPSLQRVVLTSSMAAVAYNRQPRTPEVVVDESWFSDPDLCRQTNAWYVLSKTLAEDAAWKFVKEKGIDMVTINPAMVIGPLLQPTLNTSAAAIGNLINAAPTFPNASFGWVNVKDVANAHILAFEVPSASGRYCLVERIAHYSEIVRILRELYPSAQLPEKSADDKPFVPIYQVSKEKVKSLGINYIPLEQNLKETVESLKEKGFVKF
;
A
#
# COMPACT_ATOMS: atom_id res chain seq x y z
N TRP A 1 -0.63 -21.82 -3.48
CA TRP A 1 -1.08 -20.57 -2.87
C TRP A 1 -2.59 -20.34 -3.02
N TYR A 2 -3.17 -20.52 -4.21
CA TYR A 2 -4.60 -20.26 -4.44
C TYR A 2 -5.56 -21.31 -3.86
N ARG A 3 -5.12 -22.56 -3.61
CA ARG A 3 -5.95 -23.60 -3.03
C ARG A 3 -6.14 -23.47 -1.51
N GLU A 4 -5.15 -22.97 -0.79
CA GLU A 4 -5.21 -22.85 0.68
C GLU A 4 -6.10 -21.70 1.15
N SER A 5 -6.20 -20.60 0.40
CA SER A 5 -7.10 -19.48 0.72
C SER A 5 -8.58 -19.86 0.72
N ALA A 6 -8.97 -20.90 -0.05
CA ALA A 6 -10.35 -21.36 -0.15
C ALA A 6 -10.78 -22.27 1.02
N ILE A 7 -9.83 -22.94 1.69
CA ILE A 7 -10.13 -23.93 2.75
C ILE A 7 -10.45 -23.24 4.09
N MET A 8 -10.00 -22.02 4.32
CA MET A 8 -10.24 -21.25 5.55
C MET A 8 -11.66 -20.65 5.65
N ALA A 9 -12.55 -20.91 4.69
CA ALA A 9 -13.87 -20.30 4.62
C ALA A 9 -14.94 -20.92 5.54
N GLY A 10 -14.67 -22.05 6.18
CA GLY A 10 -15.58 -22.70 7.11
C GLY A 10 -15.64 -22.02 8.48
N GLY A 11 -16.75 -21.39 8.84
CA GLY A 11 -17.08 -21.05 10.24
C GLY A 11 -16.65 -19.69 10.77
N LEU A 12 -16.07 -18.76 9.97
CA LEU A 12 -15.65 -17.44 10.46
C LEU A 12 -16.55 -16.31 9.90
N CYS A 13 -17.09 -15.49 10.79
CA CYS A 13 -17.91 -14.30 10.47
C CYS A 13 -17.10 -13.14 9.85
N ARG A 14 -15.77 -13.21 9.85
CA ARG A 14 -14.84 -12.13 9.56
C ARG A 14 -13.82 -12.53 8.51
N ARG A 15 -13.53 -11.67 7.52
CA ARG A 15 -12.54 -11.94 6.48
C ARG A 15 -11.66 -10.74 6.21
N PHE A 16 -10.36 -10.95 6.29
CA PHE A 16 -9.33 -10.04 5.79
C PHE A 16 -8.69 -10.67 4.56
N HIS A 17 -8.69 -9.95 3.45
CA HIS A 17 -8.00 -10.38 2.24
C HIS A 17 -6.83 -9.43 1.95
N THR A 18 -5.63 -9.86 2.30
CA THR A 18 -4.40 -9.05 2.14
C THR A 18 -3.48 -9.55 1.04
N ALA A 19 -3.76 -10.74 0.50
CA ALA A 19 -2.89 -11.37 -0.48
C ALA A 19 -3.03 -10.74 -1.87
N SER A 20 -1.92 -10.29 -2.44
CA SER A 20 -1.81 -9.86 -3.84
C SER A 20 -0.35 -9.95 -4.25
N PRO A 21 -0.01 -10.32 -5.50
CA PRO A 21 1.37 -10.26 -5.96
C PRO A 21 1.86 -8.80 -5.97
N PHE A 22 3.11 -8.62 -5.54
CA PHE A 22 3.77 -7.32 -5.56
C PHE A 22 5.26 -7.49 -5.93
N TYR A 23 5.59 -7.24 -7.18
CA TYR A 23 6.96 -7.14 -7.70
C TYR A 23 6.95 -6.29 -8.99
N HIS A 24 8.11 -5.75 -9.34
CA HIS A 24 8.24 -4.83 -10.47
C HIS A 24 8.86 -5.47 -11.71
N ASP A 25 9.69 -6.49 -11.51
CA ASP A 25 10.34 -7.21 -12.60
C ASP A 25 9.44 -8.36 -13.06
N VAL A 26 8.61 -8.10 -14.07
CA VAL A 26 7.64 -9.05 -14.63
C VAL A 26 7.95 -9.28 -16.11
N LYS A 27 7.93 -10.55 -16.52
CA LYS A 27 8.09 -10.95 -17.92
C LYS A 27 6.74 -10.99 -18.64
N ASP A 28 5.73 -11.52 -17.97
CA ASP A 28 4.36 -11.57 -18.45
C ASP A 28 3.44 -10.89 -17.43
N PRO A 29 3.18 -9.56 -17.59
CA PRO A 29 2.32 -8.83 -16.66
C PRO A 29 0.92 -9.41 -16.51
N GLN A 30 0.37 -10.00 -17.57
CA GLN A 30 -0.96 -10.61 -17.53
C GLN A 30 -0.98 -11.82 -16.60
N ALA A 31 -0.06 -12.75 -16.82
CA ALA A 31 0.00 -14.01 -16.07
C ALA A 31 0.55 -13.84 -14.65
N GLU A 32 1.49 -12.92 -14.45
CA GLU A 32 2.21 -12.78 -13.18
C GLU A 32 1.56 -11.78 -12.21
N LEU A 33 0.89 -10.74 -12.70
CA LEU A 33 0.28 -9.70 -11.85
C LEU A 33 -1.23 -9.58 -12.03
N LEU A 34 -1.74 -9.35 -13.28
CA LEU A 34 -3.13 -8.97 -13.49
C LEU A 34 -4.07 -10.13 -13.16
N ASP A 35 -3.87 -11.28 -13.77
CA ASP A 35 -4.68 -12.46 -13.54
C ASP A 35 -4.67 -12.93 -12.08
N PRO A 36 -3.51 -13.07 -11.43
CA PRO A 36 -3.45 -13.42 -10.02
C PRO A 36 -4.16 -12.43 -9.11
N ALA A 37 -4.01 -11.12 -9.34
CA ALA A 37 -4.66 -10.11 -8.51
C ALA A 37 -6.18 -10.16 -8.65
N VAL A 38 -6.71 -10.17 -9.87
CA VAL A 38 -8.15 -10.16 -10.14
C VAL A 38 -8.79 -11.50 -9.78
N LYS A 39 -8.25 -12.62 -10.30
CA LYS A 39 -8.81 -13.97 -10.07
C LYS A 39 -8.68 -14.36 -8.60
N GLY A 40 -7.57 -14.04 -7.96
CA GLY A 40 -7.34 -14.30 -6.52
C GLY A 40 -8.37 -13.58 -5.67
N THR A 41 -8.57 -12.28 -5.88
CA THR A 41 -9.58 -11.49 -5.17
C THR A 41 -10.99 -12.04 -5.39
N LEU A 42 -11.39 -12.29 -6.63
CA LEU A 42 -12.72 -12.85 -6.92
C LEU A 42 -12.92 -14.26 -6.35
N ASN A 43 -11.90 -15.11 -6.31
CA ASN A 43 -12.00 -16.45 -5.72
C ASN A 43 -12.23 -16.38 -4.20
N VAL A 44 -11.56 -15.47 -3.51
CA VAL A 44 -11.82 -15.23 -2.08
C VAL A 44 -13.24 -14.71 -1.86
N LEU A 45 -13.69 -13.72 -2.62
CA LEU A 45 -15.03 -13.16 -2.52
C LEU A 45 -16.14 -14.20 -2.85
N LYS A 46 -15.93 -15.05 -3.87
CA LYS A 46 -16.82 -16.18 -4.17
C LYS A 46 -16.90 -17.19 -3.03
N SER A 47 -15.81 -17.43 -2.32
CA SER A 47 -15.79 -18.27 -1.14
C SER A 47 -16.53 -17.60 0.03
N CYS A 48 -16.31 -16.30 0.21
CA CYS A 48 -17.02 -15.50 1.22
C CYS A 48 -18.54 -15.49 0.99
N SER A 49 -19.00 -15.36 -0.27
CA SER A 49 -20.44 -15.33 -0.60
C SER A 49 -21.20 -16.63 -0.27
N LYS A 50 -20.49 -17.72 -0.03
CA LYS A 50 -21.07 -19.01 0.39
C LYS A 50 -21.18 -19.18 1.90
N ALA A 51 -20.63 -18.23 2.68
CA ALA A 51 -20.63 -18.32 4.14
C ALA A 51 -21.82 -17.52 4.72
N PRO A 52 -22.87 -18.18 5.25
CA PRO A 52 -24.06 -17.50 5.79
C PRO A 52 -23.75 -16.56 6.97
N SER A 53 -22.66 -16.84 7.68
CA SER A 53 -22.21 -16.05 8.83
C SER A 53 -21.32 -14.87 8.46
N LEU A 54 -21.07 -14.60 7.18
CA LEU A 54 -20.23 -13.49 6.76
C LEU A 54 -20.87 -12.13 7.16
N GLN A 55 -20.16 -11.37 7.95
CA GLN A 55 -20.57 -10.01 8.35
C GLN A 55 -19.96 -8.94 7.46
N ARG A 56 -18.65 -9.03 7.23
CA ARG A 56 -17.89 -8.03 6.46
C ARG A 56 -16.61 -8.63 5.88
N VAL A 57 -16.22 -8.11 4.73
CA VAL A 57 -14.90 -8.32 4.13
C VAL A 57 -14.08 -7.05 4.21
N VAL A 58 -12.84 -7.12 4.69
CA VAL A 58 -11.86 -6.03 4.61
C VAL A 58 -10.80 -6.43 3.59
N LEU A 59 -10.77 -5.70 2.49
CA LEU A 59 -9.86 -5.94 1.38
C LEU A 59 -8.68 -4.98 1.43
N THR A 60 -7.46 -5.48 1.43
CA THR A 60 -6.26 -4.66 1.25
C THR A 60 -6.07 -4.34 -0.24
N SER A 61 -6.42 -3.12 -0.60
CA SER A 61 -6.10 -2.55 -1.91
C SER A 61 -4.77 -1.77 -1.84
N SER A 62 -4.70 -0.59 -2.46
CA SER A 62 -3.50 0.26 -2.46
C SER A 62 -3.85 1.69 -2.90
N MET A 63 -3.04 2.68 -2.51
CA MET A 63 -3.03 4.01 -3.14
C MET A 63 -2.75 3.92 -4.65
N ALA A 64 -2.16 2.84 -5.13
CA ALA A 64 -2.04 2.54 -6.55
C ALA A 64 -3.40 2.47 -7.27
N ALA A 65 -4.48 2.04 -6.61
CA ALA A 65 -5.83 2.03 -7.19
C ALA A 65 -6.56 3.38 -7.04
N VAL A 66 -5.92 4.40 -6.45
CA VAL A 66 -6.52 5.71 -6.14
C VAL A 66 -5.91 6.81 -6.99
N ALA A 67 -4.59 7.01 -6.92
CA ALA A 67 -3.95 8.26 -7.30
C ALA A 67 -3.35 8.26 -8.72
N TYR A 68 -3.44 7.19 -9.48
CA TYR A 68 -2.76 7.06 -10.77
C TYR A 68 -3.69 7.36 -11.94
N ASN A 69 -4.03 8.64 -12.12
CA ASN A 69 -4.91 9.11 -13.21
C ASN A 69 -4.31 10.35 -13.88
N ARG A 70 -5.08 10.97 -14.80
CA ARG A 70 -4.62 12.12 -15.60
C ARG A 70 -4.74 13.46 -14.89
N GLN A 71 -5.29 13.49 -13.66
CA GLN A 71 -5.39 14.71 -12.89
C GLN A 71 -4.01 15.14 -12.38
N PRO A 72 -3.67 16.42 -12.42
CA PRO A 72 -2.39 16.90 -11.91
C PRO A 72 -2.29 16.65 -10.39
N ARG A 73 -1.11 16.32 -9.93
CA ARG A 73 -0.79 16.15 -8.50
C ARG A 73 0.21 17.23 -8.11
N THR A 74 -0.33 18.38 -7.77
CA THR A 74 0.44 19.55 -7.28
C THR A 74 0.27 19.68 -5.77
N PRO A 75 1.06 20.52 -5.08
CA PRO A 75 0.96 20.70 -3.62
C PRO A 75 -0.43 21.13 -3.12
N GLU A 76 -1.23 21.75 -3.97
CA GLU A 76 -2.58 22.24 -3.65
C GLU A 76 -3.65 21.16 -3.83
N VAL A 77 -3.33 20.08 -4.54
CA VAL A 77 -4.28 19.00 -4.83
C VAL A 77 -4.41 18.07 -3.64
N VAL A 78 -5.64 17.85 -3.21
CA VAL A 78 -5.99 16.88 -2.18
C VAL A 78 -6.64 15.67 -2.82
N VAL A 79 -5.95 14.55 -2.82
CA VAL A 79 -6.46 13.23 -3.23
C VAL A 79 -7.30 12.67 -2.09
N ASP A 80 -8.44 12.10 -2.41
CA ASP A 80 -9.31 11.43 -1.45
C ASP A 80 -9.86 10.10 -1.98
N GLU A 81 -10.77 9.49 -1.26
CA GLU A 81 -11.35 8.19 -1.57
C GLU A 81 -12.27 8.18 -2.81
N SER A 82 -12.63 9.35 -3.35
CA SER A 82 -13.41 9.47 -4.59
C SER A 82 -12.54 9.30 -5.85
N TRP A 83 -11.22 9.39 -5.70
CA TRP A 83 -10.29 9.23 -6.81
C TRP A 83 -10.13 7.77 -7.20
N PHE A 84 -9.99 7.55 -8.51
CA PHE A 84 -9.68 6.23 -9.09
C PHE A 84 -8.54 6.35 -10.08
N SER A 85 -7.66 5.36 -10.05
CA SER A 85 -6.62 5.22 -11.07
C SER A 85 -7.23 4.85 -12.42
N ASP A 86 -6.65 5.40 -13.49
CA ASP A 86 -7.08 5.19 -14.87
C ASP A 86 -6.39 3.94 -15.45
N PRO A 87 -7.14 2.86 -15.74
CA PRO A 87 -6.56 1.63 -16.30
C PRO A 87 -5.87 1.83 -17.64
N ASP A 88 -6.36 2.77 -18.47
CA ASP A 88 -5.77 3.01 -19.79
C ASP A 88 -4.47 3.79 -19.69
N LEU A 89 -4.39 4.75 -18.76
CA LEU A 89 -3.11 5.40 -18.42
C LEU A 89 -2.09 4.36 -17.90
N CYS A 90 -2.52 3.47 -17.01
CA CYS A 90 -1.66 2.42 -16.48
C CYS A 90 -1.10 1.50 -17.58
N ARG A 91 -1.91 1.12 -18.58
CA ARG A 91 -1.45 0.34 -19.75
C ARG A 91 -0.46 1.13 -20.60
N GLN A 92 -0.78 2.39 -20.90
CA GLN A 92 0.06 3.27 -21.72
C GLN A 92 1.44 3.51 -21.11
N THR A 93 1.53 3.52 -19.77
CA THR A 93 2.76 3.77 -19.02
C THR A 93 3.44 2.51 -18.50
N ASN A 94 2.94 1.33 -18.85
CA ASN A 94 3.41 0.03 -18.36
C ASN A 94 3.42 -0.07 -16.82
N ALA A 95 2.51 0.63 -16.15
CA ALA A 95 2.37 0.59 -14.70
C ALA A 95 1.58 -0.65 -14.25
N TRP A 96 2.14 -1.84 -14.50
CA TRP A 96 1.43 -3.12 -14.39
C TRP A 96 0.94 -3.44 -12.98
N TYR A 97 1.73 -3.14 -11.96
CA TYR A 97 1.29 -3.29 -10.57
C TYR A 97 0.11 -2.37 -10.26
N VAL A 98 0.18 -1.10 -10.66
CA VAL A 98 -0.90 -0.13 -10.48
C VAL A 98 -2.17 -0.62 -11.16
N LEU A 99 -2.05 -1.09 -12.41
CA LEU A 99 -3.15 -1.69 -13.16
C LEU A 99 -3.75 -2.90 -12.44
N SER A 100 -2.91 -3.79 -11.91
CA SER A 100 -3.37 -5.01 -11.21
C SER A 100 -4.21 -4.68 -9.99
N LYS A 101 -3.79 -3.69 -9.18
CA LYS A 101 -4.54 -3.25 -7.99
C LYS A 101 -5.83 -2.53 -8.37
N THR A 102 -5.79 -1.71 -9.43
CA THR A 102 -6.97 -1.00 -9.94
C THR A 102 -8.04 -1.98 -10.42
N LEU A 103 -7.66 -2.95 -11.25
CA LEU A 103 -8.60 -3.94 -11.80
C LEU A 103 -9.13 -4.90 -10.72
N ALA A 104 -8.29 -5.30 -9.77
CA ALA A 104 -8.72 -6.19 -8.69
C ALA A 104 -9.72 -5.50 -7.76
N GLU A 105 -9.50 -4.22 -7.42
CA GLU A 105 -10.43 -3.46 -6.60
C GLU A 105 -11.75 -3.20 -7.32
N ASP A 106 -11.72 -2.79 -8.60
CA ASP A 106 -12.92 -2.59 -9.41
C ASP A 106 -13.75 -3.88 -9.53
N ALA A 107 -13.09 -5.01 -9.81
CA ALA A 107 -13.75 -6.32 -9.87
C ALA A 107 -14.36 -6.72 -8.51
N ALA A 108 -13.68 -6.40 -7.41
CA ALA A 108 -14.20 -6.66 -6.07
C ALA A 108 -15.47 -5.85 -5.79
N TRP A 109 -15.46 -4.53 -6.06
CA TRP A 109 -16.63 -3.67 -5.87
C TRP A 109 -17.82 -4.09 -6.71
N LYS A 110 -17.62 -4.48 -7.97
CA LYS A 110 -18.68 -5.02 -8.84
C LYS A 110 -19.28 -6.29 -8.26
N PHE A 111 -18.44 -7.23 -7.83
CA PHE A 111 -18.88 -8.51 -7.28
C PHE A 111 -19.67 -8.34 -5.97
N VAL A 112 -19.17 -7.56 -5.02
CA VAL A 112 -19.85 -7.38 -3.73
C VAL A 112 -21.16 -6.62 -3.86
N LYS A 113 -21.26 -5.69 -4.81
CA LYS A 113 -22.51 -4.99 -5.15
C LYS A 113 -23.57 -5.98 -5.68
N GLU A 114 -23.16 -6.89 -6.58
CA GLU A 114 -24.05 -7.93 -7.13
C GLU A 114 -24.54 -8.91 -6.05
N LYS A 115 -23.66 -9.28 -5.10
CA LYS A 115 -23.93 -10.29 -4.08
C LYS A 115 -24.47 -9.72 -2.75
N GLY A 116 -24.57 -8.40 -2.60
CA GLY A 116 -25.02 -7.77 -1.35
C GLY A 116 -24.03 -8.00 -0.18
N ILE A 117 -22.73 -8.09 -0.45
CA ILE A 117 -21.70 -8.30 0.57
C ILE A 117 -21.24 -6.94 1.10
N ASP A 118 -21.20 -6.78 2.42
CA ASP A 118 -20.55 -5.63 3.06
C ASP A 118 -19.01 -5.75 2.91
N MET A 119 -18.42 -4.78 2.22
CA MET A 119 -16.97 -4.72 2.01
C MET A 119 -16.43 -3.33 2.28
N VAL A 120 -15.25 -3.30 2.91
CA VAL A 120 -14.44 -2.10 3.09
C VAL A 120 -13.08 -2.33 2.44
N THR A 121 -12.54 -1.33 1.74
CA THR A 121 -11.16 -1.39 1.25
C THR A 121 -10.24 -0.49 2.05
N ILE A 122 -9.06 -1.01 2.37
CA ILE A 122 -7.94 -0.27 2.91
C ILE A 122 -6.94 -0.05 1.78
N ASN A 123 -6.63 1.21 1.48
CA ASN A 123 -5.76 1.63 0.38
C ASN A 123 -4.47 2.24 0.94
N PRO A 124 -3.51 1.43 1.43
CA PRO A 124 -2.27 1.96 1.98
C PRO A 124 -1.32 2.46 0.89
N ALA A 125 -0.48 3.41 1.28
CA ALA A 125 0.68 3.86 0.52
C ALA A 125 1.87 2.91 0.71
N MET A 126 3.11 3.40 0.64
CA MET A 126 4.31 2.62 0.95
C MET A 126 4.30 2.25 2.43
N VAL A 127 4.08 0.96 2.71
CA VAL A 127 4.00 0.45 4.08
C VAL A 127 5.38 0.09 4.55
N ILE A 128 5.88 0.79 5.57
CA ILE A 128 7.15 0.55 6.24
C ILE A 128 6.93 0.39 7.75
N GLY A 129 7.99 0.05 8.49
CA GLY A 129 7.91 -0.21 9.92
C GLY A 129 8.56 -1.54 10.28
N PRO A 130 8.33 -2.06 11.49
CA PRO A 130 8.91 -3.33 11.94
C PRO A 130 8.49 -4.50 11.05
N LEU A 131 9.47 -5.27 10.57
CA LEU A 131 9.27 -6.45 9.75
C LEU A 131 8.98 -7.68 10.60
N LEU A 132 7.83 -8.33 10.40
CA LEU A 132 7.53 -9.62 11.03
C LEU A 132 8.08 -10.81 10.23
N GLN A 133 8.08 -10.68 8.89
CA GLN A 133 8.57 -11.72 8.00
C GLN A 133 10.11 -11.79 7.97
N PRO A 134 10.69 -12.96 7.66
CA PRO A 134 12.14 -13.13 7.53
C PRO A 134 12.73 -12.56 6.23
N THR A 135 11.89 -12.24 5.25
CA THR A 135 12.29 -11.72 3.94
C THR A 135 12.01 -10.24 3.82
N LEU A 136 12.86 -9.52 3.10
CA LEU A 136 12.71 -8.11 2.84
C LEU A 136 11.62 -7.87 1.79
N ASN A 137 10.61 -7.07 2.13
CA ASN A 137 9.59 -6.63 1.18
C ASN A 137 10.04 -5.37 0.41
N THR A 138 9.40 -5.10 -0.70
CA THR A 138 9.77 -4.00 -1.61
C THR A 138 9.79 -2.62 -0.93
N SER A 139 8.81 -2.32 -0.06
CA SER A 139 8.73 -1.01 0.59
C SER A 139 9.85 -0.81 1.61
N ALA A 140 10.16 -1.83 2.42
CA ALA A 140 11.27 -1.76 3.35
C ALA A 140 12.63 -1.83 2.64
N ALA A 141 12.71 -2.56 1.50
CA ALA A 141 13.90 -2.57 0.64
C ALA A 141 14.24 -1.18 0.12
N ALA A 142 13.23 -0.35 -0.18
CA ALA A 142 13.47 1.02 -0.62
C ALA A 142 14.25 1.85 0.43
N ILE A 143 13.97 1.65 1.71
CA ILE A 143 14.72 2.29 2.80
C ILE A 143 16.09 1.61 2.99
N GLY A 144 16.14 0.29 3.00
CA GLY A 144 17.40 -0.47 3.12
C GLY A 144 18.42 -0.13 2.02
N ASN A 145 17.96 0.05 0.79
CA ASN A 145 18.83 0.40 -0.34
C ASN A 145 19.47 1.79 -0.16
N LEU A 146 18.74 2.77 0.39
CA LEU A 146 19.32 4.09 0.69
C LEU A 146 20.45 3.99 1.71
N ILE A 147 20.30 3.13 2.72
CA ILE A 147 21.26 2.95 3.81
C ILE A 147 22.46 2.10 3.36
N ASN A 148 22.24 1.14 2.48
CA ASN A 148 23.29 0.28 1.93
C ASN A 148 24.09 0.95 0.80
N ALA A 149 24.39 2.24 0.97
CA ALA A 149 25.26 3.04 0.09
C ALA A 149 24.78 3.14 -1.37
N ALA A 150 23.49 3.32 -1.59
CA ALA A 150 22.99 3.68 -2.92
C ALA A 150 23.71 4.96 -3.40
N PRO A 151 24.17 5.04 -4.66
CA PRO A 151 24.88 6.21 -5.16
C PRO A 151 24.00 7.45 -5.30
N THR A 152 22.68 7.23 -5.47
CA THR A 152 21.67 8.27 -5.66
C THR A 152 20.35 7.85 -5.04
N PHE A 153 19.47 8.81 -4.77
CA PHE A 153 18.08 8.52 -4.40
C PHE A 153 17.14 8.78 -5.59
N PRO A 154 16.00 8.06 -5.70
CA PRO A 154 15.03 8.28 -6.77
C PRO A 154 14.44 9.68 -6.75
N ASN A 155 14.29 10.33 -7.92
CA ASN A 155 13.48 11.54 -8.07
C ASN A 155 11.99 11.16 -8.09
N ALA A 156 11.44 10.89 -6.93
CA ALA A 156 10.07 10.42 -6.78
C ALA A 156 9.47 10.82 -5.43
N SER A 157 8.16 11.06 -5.43
CA SER A 157 7.36 11.35 -4.24
C SER A 157 6.35 10.22 -4.03
N PHE A 158 6.32 9.67 -2.82
CA PHE A 158 5.37 8.62 -2.43
C PHE A 158 4.67 8.96 -1.11
N GLY A 159 3.49 8.37 -0.92
CA GLY A 159 2.88 8.30 0.40
C GLY A 159 3.57 7.26 1.26
N TRP A 160 3.68 7.53 2.56
CA TRP A 160 4.29 6.64 3.54
C TRP A 160 3.32 6.39 4.69
N VAL A 161 3.33 5.18 5.23
CA VAL A 161 2.49 4.80 6.37
C VAL A 161 3.13 3.67 7.17
N ASN A 162 2.93 3.67 8.49
CA ASN A 162 3.44 2.61 9.34
C ASN A 162 2.58 1.35 9.25
N VAL A 163 3.21 0.18 9.25
CA VAL A 163 2.52 -1.12 9.20
C VAL A 163 1.55 -1.33 10.37
N LYS A 164 1.84 -0.77 11.54
CA LYS A 164 0.95 -0.82 12.72
C LYS A 164 -0.33 -0.03 12.48
N ASP A 165 -0.25 1.14 11.84
CA ASP A 165 -1.41 1.94 11.47
C ASP A 165 -2.28 1.22 10.45
N VAL A 166 -1.64 0.56 9.47
CA VAL A 166 -2.34 -0.26 8.47
C VAL A 166 -3.06 -1.44 9.14
N ALA A 167 -2.39 -2.16 10.04
CA ALA A 167 -3.00 -3.27 10.77
C ALA A 167 -4.18 -2.80 11.63
N ASN A 168 -4.00 -1.69 12.36
CA ASN A 168 -5.06 -1.11 13.18
C ASN A 168 -6.25 -0.65 12.34
N ALA A 169 -6.00 -0.03 11.18
CA ALA A 169 -7.06 0.37 10.26
C ALA A 169 -7.88 -0.83 9.75
N HIS A 170 -7.25 -1.97 9.50
CA HIS A 170 -7.98 -3.19 9.13
C HIS A 170 -8.91 -3.66 10.26
N ILE A 171 -8.40 -3.67 11.50
CA ILE A 171 -9.19 -4.06 12.67
C ILE A 171 -10.37 -3.11 12.85
N LEU A 172 -10.12 -1.80 12.86
CA LEU A 172 -11.16 -0.78 13.04
C LEU A 172 -12.18 -0.76 11.89
N ALA A 173 -11.73 -0.91 10.63
CA ALA A 173 -12.62 -1.02 9.49
C ALA A 173 -13.57 -2.22 9.59
N PHE A 174 -13.16 -3.26 10.33
CA PHE A 174 -13.99 -4.39 10.61
C PHE A 174 -14.93 -4.15 11.83
N GLU A 175 -14.41 -3.59 12.92
CA GLU A 175 -15.11 -3.46 14.21
C GLU A 175 -16.07 -2.29 14.27
N VAL A 176 -15.77 -1.18 13.55
CA VAL A 176 -16.62 0.02 13.52
C VAL A 176 -17.82 -0.20 12.59
N PRO A 177 -19.05 -0.24 13.10
CA PRO A 177 -20.23 -0.55 12.28
C PRO A 177 -20.46 0.45 11.13
N SER A 178 -20.12 1.73 11.35
CA SER A 178 -20.26 2.80 10.36
C SER A 178 -19.16 2.81 9.30
N ALA A 179 -18.12 1.99 9.43
CA ALA A 179 -17.07 1.91 8.44
C ALA A 179 -17.62 1.43 7.09
N SER A 180 -17.32 2.16 6.01
CA SER A 180 -17.84 1.85 4.68
C SER A 180 -16.96 2.38 3.56
N GLY A 181 -16.99 1.72 2.40
CA GLY A 181 -16.28 2.16 1.20
C GLY A 181 -14.77 2.04 1.34
N ARG A 182 -14.02 3.02 0.84
CA ARG A 182 -12.56 3.03 0.74
C ARG A 182 -11.95 3.87 1.86
N TYR A 183 -10.70 3.57 2.25
CA TYR A 183 -9.92 4.34 3.21
C TYR A 183 -8.47 4.49 2.71
N CYS A 184 -8.07 5.72 2.38
CA CYS A 184 -6.72 6.05 1.93
C CYS A 184 -5.78 6.19 3.13
N LEU A 185 -4.85 5.26 3.31
CA LEU A 185 -3.92 5.27 4.43
C LEU A 185 -2.57 5.87 4.02
N VAL A 186 -2.41 7.15 4.32
CA VAL A 186 -1.19 7.92 4.05
C VAL A 186 -0.93 8.84 5.24
N GLU A 187 0.19 8.64 5.93
CA GLU A 187 0.60 9.61 6.95
C GLU A 187 1.10 10.89 6.28
N ARG A 188 1.99 10.77 5.28
CA ARG A 188 2.57 11.90 4.56
C ARG A 188 2.97 11.50 3.14
N ILE A 189 2.79 12.41 2.20
CA ILE A 189 3.51 12.36 0.92
C ILE A 189 4.86 13.01 1.13
N ALA A 190 5.93 12.29 0.85
CA ALA A 190 7.29 12.79 0.95
C ALA A 190 8.12 12.39 -0.27
N HIS A 191 8.95 13.31 -0.76
CA HIS A 191 9.97 13.04 -1.76
C HIS A 191 11.14 12.29 -1.12
N TYR A 192 11.85 11.46 -1.89
CA TYR A 192 13.01 10.72 -1.36
C TYR A 192 14.11 11.61 -0.75
N SER A 193 14.26 12.86 -1.20
CA SER A 193 15.18 13.81 -0.57
C SER A 193 14.83 14.09 0.90
N GLU A 194 13.55 14.14 1.24
CA GLU A 194 13.09 14.29 2.64
C GLU A 194 13.39 13.02 3.44
N ILE A 195 13.14 11.83 2.86
CA ILE A 195 13.49 10.56 3.50
C ILE A 195 14.98 10.50 3.82
N VAL A 196 15.84 10.84 2.86
CA VAL A 196 17.30 10.86 3.04
C VAL A 196 17.70 11.87 4.11
N ARG A 197 17.09 13.08 4.15
CA ARG A 197 17.33 14.08 5.18
C ARG A 197 17.01 13.54 6.57
N ILE A 198 15.83 12.95 6.76
CA ILE A 198 15.41 12.37 8.04
C ILE A 198 16.35 11.23 8.45
N LEU A 199 16.70 10.34 7.52
CA LEU A 199 17.61 9.23 7.80
C LEU A 199 19.02 9.75 8.22
N ARG A 200 19.50 10.83 7.61
CA ARG A 200 20.80 11.47 7.96
C ARG A 200 20.77 12.08 9.35
N GLU A 201 19.67 12.67 9.74
CA GLU A 201 19.47 13.20 11.09
C GLU A 201 19.42 12.09 12.16
N LEU A 202 18.72 10.98 11.85
CA LEU A 202 18.58 9.84 12.76
C LEU A 202 19.87 9.00 12.86
N TYR A 203 20.61 8.88 11.75
CA TYR A 203 21.76 7.98 11.61
C TYR A 203 22.94 8.68 10.92
N PRO A 204 23.65 9.60 11.61
CA PRO A 204 24.76 10.38 11.01
C PRO A 204 25.93 9.54 10.50
N SER A 205 26.08 8.29 11.02
CA SER A 205 27.14 7.37 10.58
C SER A 205 26.77 6.56 9.32
N ALA A 206 25.51 6.57 8.90
CA ALA A 206 25.07 5.84 7.72
C ALA A 206 25.55 6.54 6.44
N GLN A 207 26.03 5.74 5.47
CA GLN A 207 26.41 6.25 4.15
C GLN A 207 25.16 6.39 3.28
N LEU A 208 24.60 7.59 3.27
CA LEU A 208 23.37 7.92 2.53
C LEU A 208 23.70 8.68 1.23
N PRO A 209 22.89 8.49 0.16
CA PRO A 209 23.09 9.23 -1.08
C PRO A 209 22.96 10.73 -0.90
N GLU A 210 23.79 11.50 -1.63
CA GLU A 210 23.78 12.97 -1.56
C GLU A 210 22.94 13.63 -2.64
N LYS A 211 22.73 12.95 -3.78
CA LYS A 211 22.07 13.52 -4.95
C LYS A 211 20.96 12.62 -5.52
N SER A 212 20.07 13.25 -6.25
CA SER A 212 19.04 12.59 -7.03
C SER A 212 19.63 11.72 -8.15
N ALA A 213 18.85 10.72 -8.58
CA ALA A 213 19.19 9.86 -9.72
C ALA A 213 19.19 10.61 -11.07
N ASP A 214 18.55 11.75 -11.15
CA ASP A 214 18.56 12.63 -12.32
C ASP A 214 18.68 14.11 -11.89
N ASP A 215 18.97 14.99 -12.87
CA ASP A 215 19.13 16.43 -12.68
C ASP A 215 17.82 17.21 -12.92
N LYS A 216 16.67 16.52 -12.98
CA LYS A 216 15.36 17.14 -13.17
C LYS A 216 14.88 17.80 -11.88
N PRO A 217 13.98 18.80 -11.96
CA PRO A 217 13.28 19.30 -10.79
C PRO A 217 12.62 18.14 -10.02
N PHE A 218 12.59 18.24 -8.71
CA PHE A 218 11.98 17.19 -7.88
C PHE A 218 10.50 17.01 -8.22
N VAL A 219 10.09 15.74 -8.30
CA VAL A 219 8.69 15.40 -8.47
C VAL A 219 7.89 16.01 -7.31
N PRO A 220 6.88 16.85 -7.61
CA PRO A 220 6.13 17.55 -6.58
C PRO A 220 5.41 16.57 -5.64
N ILE A 221 5.24 17.03 -4.39
CA ILE A 221 4.34 16.38 -3.45
C ILE A 221 2.89 16.84 -3.72
N TYR A 222 1.94 16.11 -3.19
CA TYR A 222 0.52 16.46 -3.16
C TYR A 222 -0.05 16.11 -1.78
N GLN A 223 -1.31 16.37 -1.54
CA GLN A 223 -1.95 16.05 -0.27
C GLN A 223 -2.87 14.84 -0.41
N VAL A 224 -3.07 14.11 0.68
CA VAL A 224 -4.10 13.06 0.78
C VAL A 224 -4.99 13.39 1.96
N SER A 225 -6.30 13.35 1.76
CA SER A 225 -7.27 13.58 2.83
C SER A 225 -7.11 12.53 3.93
N LYS A 226 -7.08 12.99 5.17
CA LYS A 226 -7.05 12.14 6.37
C LYS A 226 -8.41 12.09 7.08
N GLU A 227 -9.41 12.80 6.59
CA GLU A 227 -10.68 13.00 7.30
C GLU A 227 -11.43 11.67 7.50
N LYS A 228 -11.48 10.86 6.46
CA LYS A 228 -12.19 9.58 6.54
C LYS A 228 -11.46 8.58 7.46
N VAL A 229 -10.14 8.53 7.42
CA VAL A 229 -9.34 7.66 8.30
C VAL A 229 -9.44 8.10 9.76
N LYS A 230 -9.48 9.40 10.02
CA LYS A 230 -9.74 9.93 11.38
C LYS A 230 -11.08 9.46 11.93
N SER A 231 -12.11 9.29 11.09
CA SER A 231 -13.41 8.78 11.53
C SER A 231 -13.37 7.34 12.03
N LEU A 232 -12.33 6.57 11.67
CA LEU A 232 -12.05 5.25 12.26
C LEU A 232 -11.30 5.33 13.59
N GLY A 233 -10.81 6.51 13.99
CA GLY A 233 -10.01 6.69 15.20
C GLY A 233 -8.49 6.48 14.99
N ILE A 234 -8.02 6.47 13.75
CA ILE A 234 -6.58 6.31 13.44
C ILE A 234 -5.84 7.62 13.72
N ASN A 235 -4.81 7.53 14.56
CA ASN A 235 -3.77 8.53 14.75
C ASN A 235 -2.46 7.97 14.20
N TYR A 236 -1.95 8.57 13.15
CA TYR A 236 -0.78 8.07 12.45
C TYR A 236 0.51 8.18 13.28
N ILE A 237 1.34 7.17 13.21
CA ILE A 237 2.74 7.22 13.64
C ILE A 237 3.50 8.15 12.70
N PRO A 238 4.16 9.22 13.19
CA PRO A 238 4.90 10.17 12.36
C PRO A 238 5.98 9.49 11.52
N LEU A 239 6.26 10.03 10.33
CA LEU A 239 7.21 9.47 9.36
C LEU A 239 8.61 9.27 9.96
N GLU A 240 9.07 10.20 10.79
CA GLU A 240 10.37 10.15 11.46
C GLU A 240 10.46 8.92 12.38
N GLN A 241 9.43 8.69 13.20
CA GLN A 241 9.36 7.50 14.06
C GLN A 241 9.24 6.23 13.22
N ASN A 242 8.43 6.26 12.17
CA ASN A 242 8.24 5.14 11.26
C ASN A 242 9.56 4.72 10.59
N LEU A 243 10.34 5.68 10.10
CA LEU A 243 11.66 5.43 9.52
C LEU A 243 12.63 4.84 10.57
N LYS A 244 12.62 5.39 11.80
CA LYS A 244 13.42 4.84 12.89
C LYS A 244 13.07 3.38 13.18
N GLU A 245 11.79 3.06 13.38
CA GLU A 245 11.33 1.69 13.64
C GLU A 245 11.68 0.75 12.47
N THR A 246 11.58 1.23 11.23
CA THR A 246 11.95 0.46 10.04
C THR A 246 13.43 0.10 10.06
N VAL A 247 14.30 1.10 10.26
CA VAL A 247 15.77 0.91 10.26
C VAL A 247 16.21 0.00 11.38
N GLU A 248 15.68 0.18 12.60
CA GLU A 248 16.01 -0.71 13.72
C GLU A 248 15.63 -2.17 13.42
N SER A 249 14.45 -2.38 12.82
CA SER A 249 14.04 -3.73 12.40
C SER A 249 14.92 -4.29 11.28
N LEU A 250 15.37 -3.46 10.34
CA LEU A 250 16.33 -3.87 9.30
C LEU A 250 17.69 -4.24 9.88
N LYS A 251 18.17 -3.51 10.90
CA LYS A 251 19.40 -3.84 11.64
C LYS A 251 19.27 -5.17 12.39
N GLU A 252 18.21 -5.34 13.16
CA GLU A 252 17.93 -6.57 13.92
C GLU A 252 17.95 -7.81 13.02
N LYS A 253 17.40 -7.70 11.83
CA LYS A 253 17.34 -8.79 10.85
C LYS A 253 18.59 -8.89 9.95
N GLY A 254 19.58 -8.03 10.12
CA GLY A 254 20.84 -8.07 9.39
C GLY A 254 20.76 -7.59 7.94
N PHE A 255 19.69 -6.87 7.56
CA PHE A 255 19.53 -6.30 6.20
C PHE A 255 20.36 -5.03 5.97
N VAL A 256 20.71 -4.32 7.02
CA VAL A 256 21.57 -3.14 6.99
C VAL A 256 22.62 -3.20 8.10
N LYS A 257 23.81 -2.61 7.82
CA LYS A 257 24.93 -2.58 8.78
C LYS A 257 25.59 -1.20 8.69
N PHE A 258 25.67 -0.50 9.80
CA PHE A 258 26.43 0.75 9.98
C PHE A 258 26.54 1.11 11.45
#